data_fc50d112294f52ad4f1f8e4c8123a717
#
_entry.id   fc50d112294f52ad4f1f8e4c8123a717
#
_cell.length_a   1.000
_cell.length_b   1.000
_cell.length_c   1.000
_cell.angle_alpha   90.00
_cell.angle_beta   90.00
_cell.angle_gamma   90.00
#
_symmetry.space_group_name_H-M   'P 1'
#
loop_
_entity.id
_entity.type
_entity.pdbx_description
1 polymer ?
#
loop_
_entity_poly.entity_id
_entity_poly.type
_entity_poly.pdbx_seq_one_letter_code
_entity_poly.pdbx_strand_id
1 'polypeptide(L)'
;RGSVTVSLSESATKGLLVSGTKSSSLSISQSLQDPSRLDYKLQGELSNELLTGLPSGSVSGYARFYEETLVEVMANLNTLASVLVDEVNAIQTTGLDGNGNLGEDLFQVVPTFNVDRGASSGDYTVQVLVEDPETYQPSQFTVAYDGTQGLWYNTDSHGVTTFANQQGLLELDNLTIQVSGTVNVGDQFTLTPDTGAARGL
;
A
#
# COMPACT_ATOMS: atom_id res chain seq x y z
N ARG A 1 -41.22 23.96 10.67
CA ARG A 1 -39.78 23.94 10.94
C ARG A 1 -39.14 23.14 9.81
N GLY A 2 -38.41 23.80 8.91
CA GLY A 2 -37.69 23.14 7.83
C GLY A 2 -36.51 22.32 8.36
N SER A 3 -36.34 21.09 7.87
CA SER A 3 -35.13 20.31 8.15
C SER A 3 -34.03 20.73 7.15
N VAL A 4 -32.82 20.94 7.64
CA VAL A 4 -31.68 21.26 6.80
C VAL A 4 -31.09 19.92 6.32
N THR A 5 -30.82 19.83 5.02
CA THR A 5 -30.16 18.68 4.40
C THR A 5 -28.88 19.16 3.71
N VAL A 6 -27.75 18.47 3.95
CA VAL A 6 -26.47 18.72 3.29
C VAL A 6 -26.04 17.43 2.58
N SER A 7 -25.75 17.52 1.29
CA SER A 7 -25.28 16.38 0.50
C SER A 7 -24.00 16.73 -0.27
N LEU A 8 -23.17 15.72 -0.55
CA LEU A 8 -21.99 15.81 -1.42
C LEU A 8 -22.31 15.63 -2.91
N SER A 9 -23.57 15.31 -3.23
CA SER A 9 -24.05 15.04 -4.58
C SER A 9 -25.20 15.97 -4.91
N GLU A 10 -25.43 16.24 -6.18
CA GLU A 10 -26.62 16.93 -6.68
C GLU A 10 -27.92 16.16 -6.43
N SER A 11 -27.82 14.87 -6.10
CA SER A 11 -28.95 14.02 -5.76
C SER A 11 -29.34 14.20 -4.29
N ALA A 12 -30.58 14.55 -4.02
CA ALA A 12 -31.13 14.72 -2.67
C ALA A 12 -31.15 13.41 -1.83
N THR A 13 -30.83 12.29 -2.42
CA THR A 13 -30.91 10.95 -1.78
C THR A 13 -29.57 10.21 -1.67
N LYS A 14 -28.51 10.73 -2.30
CA LYS A 14 -27.16 10.14 -2.26
C LYS A 14 -26.15 11.12 -1.71
N GLY A 15 -25.13 10.60 -1.06
CA GLY A 15 -24.04 11.42 -0.52
C GLY A 15 -24.49 12.32 0.64
N LEU A 16 -25.46 11.88 1.45
CA LEU A 16 -26.00 12.69 2.55
C LEU A 16 -25.03 12.78 3.72
N LEU A 17 -24.60 13.99 4.04
CA LEU A 17 -23.79 14.30 5.23
C LEU A 17 -24.64 14.62 6.46
N VAL A 18 -25.68 15.43 6.28
CA VAL A 18 -26.57 15.86 7.37
C VAL A 18 -28.02 15.84 6.89
N SER A 19 -28.92 15.32 7.69
CA SER A 19 -30.37 15.43 7.49
C SER A 19 -31.08 15.46 8.83
N GLY A 20 -31.61 16.64 9.19
CA GLY A 20 -32.22 16.84 10.50
C GLY A 20 -31.21 16.68 11.65
N THR A 21 -31.39 15.66 12.48
CA THR A 21 -30.52 15.34 13.62
C THR A 21 -29.48 14.25 13.32
N LYS A 22 -29.53 13.67 12.12
CA LYS A 22 -28.64 12.59 11.71
C LYS A 22 -27.47 13.10 10.89
N SER A 23 -26.31 12.45 11.01
CA SER A 23 -25.10 12.78 10.28
C SER A 23 -24.36 11.55 9.78
N SER A 24 -23.58 11.73 8.72
CA SER A 24 -22.59 10.78 8.23
C SER A 24 -21.24 11.45 8.15
N SER A 25 -20.17 10.69 8.34
CA SER A 25 -18.79 11.14 8.17
C SER A 25 -18.26 10.74 6.80
N LEU A 26 -17.42 11.57 6.21
CA LEU A 26 -16.65 11.28 5.01
C LEU A 26 -15.25 10.83 5.43
N SER A 27 -14.85 9.63 5.03
CA SER A 27 -13.47 9.16 5.14
C SER A 27 -12.85 9.04 3.74
N ILE A 28 -11.57 9.34 3.66
CA ILE A 28 -10.78 9.24 2.42
C ILE A 28 -9.60 8.35 2.74
N SER A 29 -9.38 7.35 1.90
CA SER A 29 -8.25 6.43 1.99
C SER A 29 -7.68 6.18 0.60
N GLN A 30 -6.44 5.74 0.54
CA GLN A 30 -5.88 5.25 -0.71
C GLN A 30 -6.67 4.01 -1.16
N SER A 31 -6.96 3.90 -2.45
CA SER A 31 -7.68 2.76 -2.98
C SER A 31 -6.85 1.48 -2.87
N LEU A 32 -7.51 0.40 -2.45
CA LEU A 32 -6.88 -0.91 -2.29
C LEU A 32 -6.65 -1.61 -3.64
N GLN A 33 -7.43 -1.23 -4.66
CA GLN A 33 -7.32 -1.81 -6.00
C GLN A 33 -6.32 -1.06 -6.88
N ASP A 34 -6.16 0.24 -6.63
CA ASP A 34 -5.28 1.10 -7.40
C ASP A 34 -4.69 2.18 -6.47
N PRO A 35 -3.45 2.01 -5.98
CA PRO A 35 -2.80 2.96 -5.08
C PRO A 35 -2.64 4.38 -5.64
N SER A 36 -2.82 4.56 -6.95
CA SER A 36 -2.82 5.89 -7.58
C SER A 36 -4.14 6.66 -7.39
N ARG A 37 -5.17 6.00 -6.85
CA ARG A 37 -6.52 6.57 -6.67
C ARG A 37 -6.89 6.67 -5.20
N LEU A 38 -7.89 7.51 -4.93
CA LEU A 38 -8.47 7.68 -3.60
C LEU A 38 -9.90 7.11 -3.56
N ASP A 39 -10.19 6.37 -2.51
CA ASP A 39 -11.52 5.88 -2.19
C ASP A 39 -12.19 6.84 -1.19
N TYR A 40 -13.43 7.21 -1.50
CA TYR A 40 -14.25 8.12 -0.69
C TYR A 40 -15.40 7.34 -0.08
N LYS A 41 -15.42 7.20 1.21
CA LYS A 41 -16.43 6.41 1.91
C LYS A 41 -17.26 7.27 2.85
N LEU A 42 -18.57 7.26 2.66
CA LEU A 42 -19.53 7.80 3.63
C LEU A 42 -19.90 6.72 4.63
N GLN A 43 -19.82 7.05 5.91
CA GLN A 43 -20.20 6.17 7.01
C GLN A 43 -21.07 6.92 8.02
N GLY A 44 -22.23 6.35 8.35
CA GLY A 44 -23.11 6.91 9.36
C GLY A 44 -24.57 6.46 9.24
N GLU A 45 -25.44 7.11 9.99
CA GLU A 45 -26.87 6.76 10.02
C GLU A 45 -27.61 7.08 8.72
N LEU A 46 -27.09 7.98 7.90
CA LEU A 46 -27.77 8.43 6.68
C LEU A 46 -27.28 7.70 5.43
N SER A 47 -26.00 7.30 5.42
CA SER A 47 -25.36 6.73 4.24
C SER A 47 -24.21 5.85 4.66
N ASN A 48 -24.08 4.72 3.98
CA ASN A 48 -22.92 3.84 4.07
C ASN A 48 -22.59 3.38 2.64
N GLU A 49 -21.91 4.25 1.90
CA GLU A 49 -21.64 4.04 0.48
C GLU A 49 -20.23 4.48 0.09
N LEU A 50 -19.70 3.84 -0.94
CA LEU A 50 -18.47 4.25 -1.62
C LEU A 50 -18.85 5.26 -2.71
N LEU A 51 -18.23 6.44 -2.68
CA LEU A 51 -18.43 7.46 -3.71
C LEU A 51 -17.38 7.31 -4.80
N THR A 52 -17.76 7.56 -6.03
CA THR A 52 -16.84 7.53 -7.19
C THR A 52 -15.97 8.78 -7.30
N GLY A 53 -16.10 9.73 -6.40
CA GLY A 53 -15.35 10.98 -6.36
C GLY A 53 -16.15 12.08 -5.67
N LEU A 54 -15.51 13.24 -5.51
CA LEU A 54 -16.12 14.44 -4.98
C LEU A 54 -16.30 15.46 -6.10
N PRO A 55 -17.51 16.01 -6.31
CA PRO A 55 -17.80 16.85 -7.48
C PRO A 55 -17.10 18.22 -7.42
N SER A 56 -16.87 18.77 -6.22
CA SER A 56 -16.29 20.10 -6.03
C SER A 56 -15.79 20.33 -4.61
N GLY A 57 -15.18 21.49 -4.38
CA GLY A 57 -14.68 21.93 -3.07
C GLY A 57 -13.18 21.68 -2.91
N SER A 58 -12.62 22.19 -1.81
CA SER A 58 -11.18 22.10 -1.53
C SER A 58 -10.68 20.65 -1.44
N VAL A 59 -11.46 19.76 -0.84
CA VAL A 59 -11.11 18.32 -0.73
C VAL A 59 -11.04 17.67 -2.10
N SER A 60 -11.99 17.98 -3.01
CA SER A 60 -11.95 17.52 -4.40
C SER A 60 -10.70 18.05 -5.13
N GLY A 61 -10.34 19.31 -4.90
CA GLY A 61 -9.14 19.91 -5.48
C GLY A 61 -7.85 19.22 -5.02
N TYR A 62 -7.72 18.90 -3.73
CA TYR A 62 -6.58 18.15 -3.20
C TYR A 62 -6.53 16.72 -3.72
N ALA A 63 -7.68 16.08 -3.83
CA ALA A 63 -7.77 14.73 -4.36
C ALA A 63 -7.33 14.66 -5.83
N ARG A 64 -7.81 15.57 -6.66
CA ARG A 64 -7.39 15.68 -8.06
C ARG A 64 -5.90 16.01 -8.19
N PHE A 65 -5.37 16.88 -7.34
CA PHE A 65 -3.93 17.16 -7.33
C PHE A 65 -3.12 15.89 -7.02
N TYR A 66 -3.57 15.08 -6.05
CA TYR A 66 -2.94 13.81 -5.75
C TYR A 66 -3.00 12.86 -6.95
N GLU A 67 -4.20 12.58 -7.47
CA GLU A 67 -4.43 11.57 -8.50
C GLU A 67 -3.86 11.97 -9.88
N GLU A 68 -3.98 13.25 -10.26
CA GLU A 68 -3.60 13.71 -11.61
C GLU A 68 -2.17 14.26 -11.67
N THR A 69 -1.65 14.84 -10.59
CA THR A 69 -0.36 15.53 -10.61
C THR A 69 0.70 14.78 -9.82
N LEU A 70 0.42 14.44 -8.57
CA LEU A 70 1.43 13.88 -7.69
C LEU A 70 1.82 12.47 -8.11
N VAL A 71 0.86 11.65 -8.50
CA VAL A 71 1.10 10.27 -8.98
C VAL A 71 1.95 10.29 -10.25
N GLU A 72 1.66 11.20 -11.20
CA GLU A 72 2.44 11.34 -12.43
C GLU A 72 3.88 11.78 -12.13
N VAL A 73 4.07 12.78 -11.25
CA VAL A 73 5.41 13.24 -10.84
C VAL A 73 6.20 12.11 -10.18
N MET A 74 5.57 11.33 -9.30
CA MET A 74 6.22 10.17 -8.66
C MET A 74 6.60 9.10 -9.67
N ALA A 75 5.75 8.81 -10.66
CA ALA A 75 6.05 7.86 -11.73
C ALA A 75 7.25 8.32 -12.59
N ASN A 76 7.30 9.60 -12.93
CA ASN A 76 8.43 10.20 -13.67
C ASN A 76 9.73 10.16 -12.85
N LEU A 77 9.65 10.42 -11.53
CA LEU A 77 10.81 10.32 -10.64
C LEU A 77 11.32 8.88 -10.54
N ASN A 78 10.43 7.90 -10.41
CA ASN A 78 10.78 6.48 -10.40
C ASN A 78 11.47 6.08 -11.71
N THR A 79 10.95 6.53 -12.86
CA THR A 79 11.57 6.26 -14.16
C THR A 79 12.98 6.87 -14.26
N LEU A 80 13.14 8.10 -13.79
CA LEU A 80 14.45 8.76 -13.78
C LEU A 80 15.45 8.01 -12.88
N ALA A 81 15.00 7.59 -11.69
CA ALA A 81 15.83 6.82 -10.77
C ALA A 81 16.25 5.48 -11.38
N SER A 82 15.33 4.74 -12.01
CA SER A 82 15.65 3.47 -12.69
C SER A 82 16.70 3.67 -13.80
N VAL A 83 16.51 4.66 -14.67
CA VAL A 83 17.47 4.94 -15.73
C VAL A 83 18.84 5.31 -15.17
N LEU A 84 18.88 6.09 -14.09
CA LEU A 84 20.15 6.45 -13.44
C LEU A 84 20.88 5.21 -12.88
N VAL A 85 20.16 4.31 -12.21
CA VAL A 85 20.71 3.05 -11.69
C VAL A 85 21.28 2.20 -12.83
N ASP A 86 20.47 1.98 -13.88
CA ASP A 86 20.85 1.14 -15.01
C ASP A 86 22.10 1.69 -15.73
N GLU A 87 22.14 3.00 -16.01
CA GLU A 87 23.28 3.64 -16.70
C GLU A 87 24.55 3.63 -15.84
N VAL A 88 24.43 3.91 -14.53
CA VAL A 88 25.60 3.90 -13.64
C VAL A 88 26.15 2.48 -13.47
N ASN A 89 25.28 1.50 -13.26
CA ASN A 89 25.69 0.10 -13.15
C ASN A 89 26.31 -0.39 -14.48
N ALA A 90 25.73 -0.05 -15.62
CA ALA A 90 26.27 -0.40 -16.92
C ALA A 90 27.70 0.16 -17.14
N ILE A 91 27.96 1.41 -16.71
CA ILE A 91 29.31 1.99 -16.78
C ILE A 91 30.24 1.29 -15.79
N GLN A 92 29.79 1.06 -14.56
CA GLN A 92 30.59 0.46 -13.49
C GLN A 92 31.04 -0.97 -13.84
N THR A 93 30.15 -1.79 -14.39
CA THR A 93 30.44 -3.18 -14.77
C THR A 93 31.34 -3.31 -16.00
N THR A 94 31.52 -2.25 -16.80
CA THR A 94 32.49 -2.21 -17.90
C THR A 94 33.86 -1.72 -17.47
N GLY A 95 33.98 -1.13 -16.28
CA GLY A 95 35.24 -0.68 -15.69
C GLY A 95 36.08 -1.83 -15.19
N LEU A 96 37.41 -1.58 -15.06
CA LEU A 96 38.33 -2.49 -14.40
C LEU A 96 38.84 -1.85 -13.11
N ASP A 97 38.93 -2.65 -12.06
CA ASP A 97 39.57 -2.25 -10.82
C ASP A 97 41.10 -2.18 -10.94
N GLY A 98 41.78 -1.72 -9.88
CA GLY A 98 43.22 -1.64 -9.85
C GLY A 98 43.95 -3.00 -9.96
N ASN A 99 43.22 -4.12 -9.85
CA ASN A 99 43.73 -5.50 -9.97
C ASN A 99 43.35 -6.12 -11.33
N GLY A 100 42.59 -5.40 -12.17
CA GLY A 100 42.15 -5.87 -13.48
C GLY A 100 40.86 -6.69 -13.47
N ASN A 101 40.10 -6.70 -12.38
CA ASN A 101 38.78 -7.33 -12.33
C ASN A 101 37.70 -6.37 -12.83
N LEU A 102 36.63 -6.91 -13.42
CA LEU A 102 35.44 -6.11 -13.78
C LEU A 102 34.80 -5.54 -12.52
N GLY A 103 34.25 -4.35 -12.64
CA GLY A 103 33.44 -3.74 -11.58
C GLY A 103 32.16 -4.51 -11.36
N GLU A 104 31.59 -4.38 -10.17
CA GLU A 104 30.27 -4.87 -9.79
C GLU A 104 29.27 -3.73 -9.81
N ASP A 105 27.98 -4.05 -9.75
CA ASP A 105 26.92 -3.05 -9.66
C ASP A 105 27.13 -2.13 -8.45
N LEU A 106 27.04 -0.82 -8.68
CA LEU A 106 27.19 0.18 -7.62
C LEU A 106 25.89 0.40 -6.84
N PHE A 107 24.76 0.31 -7.54
CA PHE A 107 23.45 0.48 -6.96
C PHE A 107 22.65 -0.82 -7.04
N GLN A 108 21.97 -1.13 -5.95
CA GLN A 108 21.03 -2.24 -5.87
C GLN A 108 19.65 -1.69 -5.54
N VAL A 109 18.66 -2.01 -6.38
CA VAL A 109 17.27 -1.61 -6.12
C VAL A 109 16.65 -2.61 -5.15
N VAL A 110 16.36 -2.17 -3.94
CA VAL A 110 15.66 -2.97 -2.95
C VAL A 110 14.15 -2.78 -3.13
N PRO A 111 13.37 -3.84 -3.36
CA PRO A 111 11.93 -3.75 -3.49
C PRO A 111 11.30 -3.19 -2.21
N THR A 112 10.40 -2.23 -2.35
CA THR A 112 9.52 -1.79 -1.27
C THR A 112 8.15 -2.43 -1.45
N PHE A 113 7.31 -2.37 -0.40
CA PHE A 113 6.01 -3.04 -0.42
C PHE A 113 4.91 -2.08 -0.03
N ASN A 114 3.83 -2.10 -0.79
CA ASN A 114 2.56 -1.54 -0.37
C ASN A 114 1.84 -2.55 0.52
N VAL A 115 1.41 -2.10 1.70
CA VAL A 115 0.70 -2.91 2.69
C VAL A 115 -0.78 -2.53 2.65
N ASP A 116 -1.59 -3.42 2.09
CA ASP A 116 -3.04 -3.29 2.11
C ASP A 116 -3.63 -4.09 3.27
N ARG A 117 -4.26 -3.42 4.20
CA ARG A 117 -4.89 -4.04 5.39
C ARG A 117 -6.33 -4.45 5.19
N GLY A 118 -6.95 -4.11 4.06
CA GLY A 118 -8.34 -4.44 3.77
C GLY A 118 -9.31 -4.00 4.86
N ALA A 119 -10.10 -4.93 5.37
CA ALA A 119 -11.08 -4.70 6.43
C ALA A 119 -10.54 -4.98 7.85
N SER A 120 -9.23 -5.10 8.02
CA SER A 120 -8.59 -5.34 9.32
C SER A 120 -8.92 -4.23 10.33
N SER A 121 -9.15 -4.62 11.57
CA SER A 121 -9.56 -3.73 12.66
C SER A 121 -8.48 -3.54 13.73
N GLY A 122 -7.40 -4.32 13.68
CA GLY A 122 -6.27 -4.21 14.59
C GLY A 122 -5.40 -2.98 14.33
N ASP A 123 -4.69 -2.54 15.36
CA ASP A 123 -3.69 -1.48 15.27
C ASP A 123 -2.28 -2.11 15.30
N TYR A 124 -1.80 -2.50 14.13
CA TYR A 124 -0.50 -3.15 13.96
C TYR A 124 0.33 -2.48 12.87
N THR A 125 1.64 -2.67 12.93
CA THR A 125 2.60 -2.23 11.93
C THR A 125 3.23 -3.44 11.26
N VAL A 126 3.54 -3.29 9.97
CA VAL A 126 4.19 -4.32 9.15
C VAL A 126 5.51 -3.75 8.64
N GLN A 127 6.59 -4.46 8.89
CA GLN A 127 7.91 -4.17 8.34
C GLN A 127 8.33 -5.36 7.49
N VAL A 128 8.88 -5.10 6.31
CA VAL A 128 9.32 -6.11 5.35
C VAL A 128 10.79 -5.88 5.06
N LEU A 129 11.56 -6.96 5.17
CA LEU A 129 12.98 -7.00 4.79
C LEU A 129 13.14 -8.02 3.67
N VAL A 130 13.76 -7.61 2.57
CA VAL A 130 14.22 -8.52 1.52
C VAL A 130 15.64 -8.94 1.86
N GLU A 131 15.88 -10.25 2.04
CA GLU A 131 17.18 -10.74 2.48
C GLU A 131 18.20 -10.72 1.34
N ASP A 132 17.77 -11.09 0.15
CA ASP A 132 18.59 -11.06 -1.06
C ASP A 132 17.81 -10.45 -2.23
N PRO A 133 17.99 -9.12 -2.46
CA PRO A 133 17.28 -8.41 -3.52
C PRO A 133 17.59 -8.92 -4.94
N GLU A 134 18.78 -9.51 -5.19
CA GLU A 134 19.16 -9.98 -6.52
C GLU A 134 18.40 -11.24 -6.95
N THR A 135 18.08 -12.10 -6.00
CA THR A 135 17.34 -13.33 -6.25
C THR A 135 15.84 -13.22 -5.97
N TYR A 136 15.41 -12.08 -5.40
CA TYR A 136 14.00 -11.87 -5.08
C TYR A 136 13.14 -11.81 -6.34
N GLN A 137 12.10 -12.65 -6.37
CA GLN A 137 11.09 -12.62 -7.42
C GLN A 137 9.85 -11.86 -6.89
N PRO A 138 9.52 -10.70 -7.49
CA PRO A 138 8.36 -9.92 -7.06
C PRO A 138 7.08 -10.73 -7.12
N SER A 139 6.43 -10.92 -5.97
CA SER A 139 5.16 -11.63 -5.85
C SER A 139 4.28 -10.97 -4.79
N GLN A 140 2.98 -11.15 -4.92
CA GLN A 140 2.01 -10.68 -3.96
C GLN A 140 1.82 -11.73 -2.87
N PHE A 141 1.81 -11.32 -1.61
CA PHE A 141 1.61 -12.18 -0.46
C PHE A 141 0.39 -11.72 0.34
N THR A 142 -0.45 -12.65 0.73
CA THR A 142 -1.52 -12.38 1.69
C THR A 142 -1.17 -13.06 3.01
N VAL A 143 -1.15 -12.28 4.09
CA VAL A 143 -0.86 -12.74 5.43
C VAL A 143 -2.10 -12.53 6.29
N ALA A 144 -2.55 -13.58 6.97
CA ALA A 144 -3.74 -13.56 7.81
C ALA A 144 -3.42 -13.95 9.25
N TYR A 145 -4.25 -13.53 10.20
CA TYR A 145 -4.09 -13.87 11.62
C TYR A 145 -4.99 -15.03 12.01
N ASP A 146 -4.39 -16.12 12.46
CA ASP A 146 -5.12 -17.25 13.05
C ASP A 146 -5.42 -16.99 14.52
N GLY A 147 -6.66 -16.65 14.82
CA GLY A 147 -7.11 -16.43 16.18
C GLY A 147 -7.09 -17.67 17.09
N THR A 148 -6.99 -18.88 16.52
CA THR A 148 -6.91 -20.13 17.28
C THR A 148 -5.47 -20.37 17.78
N GLN A 149 -4.49 -20.12 16.94
CA GLN A 149 -3.08 -20.27 17.26
C GLN A 149 -2.46 -18.97 17.83
N GLY A 150 -3.09 -17.83 17.59
CA GLY A 150 -2.56 -16.52 17.97
C GLY A 150 -1.35 -16.10 17.14
N LEU A 151 -1.25 -16.57 15.90
CA LEU A 151 -0.09 -16.38 15.03
C LEU A 151 -0.52 -15.85 13.66
N TRP A 152 0.32 -15.05 13.04
CA TRP A 152 0.22 -14.71 11.63
C TRP A 152 0.66 -15.87 10.74
N TYR A 153 0.04 -16.03 9.59
CA TYR A 153 0.40 -17.06 8.63
C TYR A 153 0.23 -16.59 7.18
N ASN A 154 1.00 -17.20 6.31
CA ASN A 154 0.83 -17.13 4.86
C ASN A 154 0.60 -18.54 4.31
N THR A 155 -0.26 -18.67 3.30
CA THR A 155 -0.42 -19.89 2.52
C THR A 155 -0.02 -19.59 1.09
N ASP A 156 0.97 -20.31 0.58
CA ASP A 156 1.48 -20.13 -0.78
C ASP A 156 0.52 -20.71 -1.84
N SER A 157 0.87 -20.52 -3.11
CA SER A 157 0.10 -21.04 -4.26
C SER A 157 0.04 -22.57 -4.33
N HIS A 158 0.91 -23.28 -3.60
CA HIS A 158 0.95 -24.74 -3.52
C HIS A 158 0.19 -25.29 -2.31
N GLY A 159 -0.39 -24.39 -1.49
CA GLY A 159 -1.13 -24.74 -0.29
C GLY A 159 -0.25 -24.99 0.94
N VAL A 160 1.03 -24.64 0.89
CA VAL A 160 1.93 -24.73 2.05
C VAL A 160 1.69 -23.53 2.95
N THR A 161 1.43 -23.78 4.23
CA THR A 161 1.19 -22.73 5.23
C THR A 161 2.41 -22.56 6.11
N THR A 162 2.93 -21.33 6.15
CA THR A 162 4.02 -20.91 7.03
C THR A 162 3.47 -19.99 8.11
N PHE A 163 3.80 -20.28 9.36
CA PHE A 163 3.37 -19.48 10.52
C PHE A 163 4.51 -18.61 11.02
N ALA A 164 4.15 -17.40 11.45
CA ALA A 164 5.07 -16.53 12.17
C ALA A 164 5.43 -17.13 13.53
N ASN A 165 6.58 -16.74 14.06
CA ASN A 165 6.92 -17.05 15.43
C ASN A 165 6.09 -16.22 16.44
N GLN A 166 6.25 -16.47 17.74
CA GLN A 166 5.50 -15.77 18.80
C GLN A 166 5.84 -14.28 18.90
N GLN A 167 6.92 -13.82 18.29
CA GLN A 167 7.29 -12.41 18.18
C GLN A 167 6.69 -11.72 16.95
N GLY A 168 5.90 -12.45 16.14
CA GLY A 168 5.28 -11.91 14.91
C GLY A 168 6.22 -11.85 13.72
N LEU A 169 7.32 -12.61 13.73
CA LEU A 169 8.26 -12.72 12.62
C LEU A 169 7.86 -13.89 11.73
N LEU A 170 7.55 -13.61 10.47
CA LEU A 170 7.21 -14.57 9.42
C LEU A 170 8.32 -14.58 8.37
N GLU A 171 8.94 -15.74 8.17
CA GLU A 171 10.00 -15.95 7.20
C GLU A 171 9.44 -16.67 5.96
N LEU A 172 9.55 -16.05 4.79
CA LEU A 172 9.06 -16.54 3.51
C LEU A 172 10.19 -16.41 2.48
N ASP A 173 10.76 -17.54 2.03
CA ASP A 173 11.88 -17.58 1.07
C ASP A 173 12.89 -16.44 1.32
N ASN A 174 12.86 -15.40 0.48
CA ASN A 174 13.74 -14.22 0.56
C ASN A 174 13.12 -13.03 1.31
N LEU A 175 12.03 -13.23 2.04
CA LEU A 175 11.33 -12.17 2.76
C LEU A 175 11.23 -12.48 4.24
N THR A 176 11.59 -11.52 5.05
CA THR A 176 11.28 -11.51 6.48
C THR A 176 10.25 -10.42 6.78
N ILE A 177 9.09 -10.82 7.27
CA ILE A 177 7.98 -9.93 7.60
C ILE A 177 7.83 -9.88 9.11
N GLN A 178 8.00 -8.69 9.70
CA GLN A 178 7.77 -8.43 11.11
C GLN A 178 6.45 -7.72 11.30
N VAL A 179 5.53 -8.34 12.03
CA VAL A 179 4.26 -7.72 12.42
C VAL A 179 4.27 -7.43 13.92
N SER A 180 3.96 -6.20 14.29
CA SER A 180 3.93 -5.76 15.69
C SER A 180 2.73 -4.86 15.97
N GLY A 181 2.15 -4.97 17.17
CA GLY A 181 0.98 -4.21 17.59
C GLY A 181 -0.18 -5.07 18.06
N THR A 182 -1.38 -4.48 18.10
CA THR A 182 -2.59 -5.15 18.57
C THR A 182 -3.35 -5.73 17.38
N VAL A 183 -3.63 -7.03 17.43
CA VAL A 183 -4.29 -7.78 16.35
C VAL A 183 -5.63 -8.34 16.82
N ASN A 184 -6.56 -8.46 15.88
CA ASN A 184 -7.87 -9.05 16.09
C ASN A 184 -8.07 -10.28 15.20
N VAL A 185 -8.95 -11.17 15.65
CA VAL A 185 -9.31 -12.34 14.82
C VAL A 185 -9.94 -11.89 13.50
N GLY A 186 -9.41 -12.41 12.41
CA GLY A 186 -9.84 -12.05 11.06
C GLY A 186 -9.04 -10.91 10.43
N ASP A 187 -8.06 -10.34 11.14
CA ASP A 187 -7.13 -9.39 10.54
C ASP A 187 -6.29 -10.08 9.46
N GLN A 188 -6.08 -9.36 8.38
CA GLN A 188 -5.23 -9.79 7.27
C GLN A 188 -4.65 -8.57 6.56
N PHE A 189 -3.55 -8.78 5.87
CA PHE A 189 -3.00 -7.77 4.97
C PHE A 189 -2.40 -8.42 3.73
N THR A 190 -2.36 -7.65 2.67
CA THR A 190 -1.72 -8.05 1.41
C THR A 190 -0.51 -7.17 1.17
N LEU A 191 0.62 -7.80 0.87
CA LEU A 191 1.85 -7.16 0.44
C LEU A 191 1.92 -7.20 -1.06
N THR A 192 1.99 -6.05 -1.70
CA THR A 192 2.21 -5.92 -3.14
C THR A 192 3.55 -5.23 -3.35
N PRO A 193 4.50 -5.87 -4.07
CA PRO A 193 5.78 -5.23 -4.36
C PRO A 193 5.58 -3.93 -5.12
N ASP A 194 6.23 -2.87 -4.65
CA ASP A 194 6.33 -1.61 -5.37
C ASP A 194 7.71 -1.57 -6.04
N THR A 195 7.73 -1.78 -7.34
CA THR A 195 8.97 -1.79 -8.13
C THR A 195 9.48 -0.39 -8.47
N GLY A 196 8.99 0.64 -7.77
CA GLY A 196 9.45 2.03 -7.95
C GLY A 196 10.89 2.22 -7.47
N ALA A 197 11.84 2.36 -8.38
CA ALA A 197 13.27 2.50 -8.10
C ALA A 197 13.62 3.67 -7.15
N ALA A 198 12.84 4.76 -7.17
CA ALA A 198 13.10 5.93 -6.33
C ALA A 198 12.87 5.70 -4.82
N ARG A 199 12.20 4.62 -4.44
CA ARG A 199 11.94 4.29 -3.03
C ARG A 199 12.92 3.29 -2.45
N GLY A 200 13.68 2.60 -3.28
CA GLY A 200 14.64 1.57 -2.89
C GLY A 200 16.11 1.99 -2.96
N LEU A 201 16.40 3.26 -3.31
CA LEU A 201 17.74 3.82 -3.36
C LEU A 201 18.20 4.39 -2.02
#